data_e372544297e399137686b31e1d1e4862
#
_entry.id   e372544297e399137686b31e1d1e4862
#
_cell.length_a   1.000
_cell.length_b   1.000
_cell.length_c   1.000
_cell.angle_alpha   90.00
_cell.angle_beta   90.00
_cell.angle_gamma   90.00
#
_symmetry.space_group_name_H-M   'P 1'
#
loop_
_entity.id
_entity.type
_entity.pdbx_description
1 polymer ?
#
loop_
_entity_poly.entity_id
_entity_poly.type
_entity_poly.pdbx_seq_one_letter_code
_entity_poly.pdbx_strand_id
1 'polypeptide(L)'
;MKNAINWFEIPVNNYERAKKFYGTILDLEITDYHMPEKNMKYGMFPYDMENTGVGGAIVQMKEMKPSTDGATVYLNGGDDLNVALGKVATAGGQVIMPKTDIDENGFIAQFIDTEGNRVALHSMG
;
A
#
# COMPACT_ATOMS: atom_id res chain seq x y z
N MET A 1 -18.11 -7.93 13.93
CA MET A 1 -17.15 -7.44 12.92
C MET A 1 -16.38 -6.27 13.49
N LYS A 2 -15.06 -6.40 13.58
CA LYS A 2 -14.22 -5.31 14.09
C LYS A 2 -13.88 -4.30 13.00
N ASN A 3 -13.58 -4.79 11.81
CA ASN A 3 -13.15 -3.96 10.69
C ASN A 3 -14.03 -4.21 9.49
N ALA A 4 -14.35 -3.16 8.77
CA ALA A 4 -15.09 -3.31 7.52
C ALA A 4 -14.24 -3.96 6.44
N ILE A 5 -12.90 -3.83 6.54
CA ILE A 5 -11.96 -4.42 5.59
C ILE A 5 -11.22 -5.58 6.25
N ASN A 6 -10.94 -6.63 5.47
CA ASN A 6 -10.29 -7.82 5.97
C ASN A 6 -9.00 -8.15 5.22
N TRP A 7 -8.91 -7.75 3.96
CA TRP A 7 -7.76 -8.00 3.10
C TRP A 7 -7.83 -6.99 1.95
N PHE A 8 -6.67 -6.63 1.38
CA PHE A 8 -6.65 -5.77 0.20
C PHE A 8 -5.64 -6.30 -0.82
N GLU A 9 -5.84 -5.92 -2.09
CA GLU A 9 -4.88 -6.22 -3.14
C GLU A 9 -4.64 -4.97 -3.98
N ILE A 10 -3.37 -4.70 -4.27
CA ILE A 10 -2.95 -3.59 -5.11
C ILE A 10 -2.38 -4.17 -6.40
N PRO A 11 -2.99 -3.91 -7.55
CA PRO A 11 -2.47 -4.42 -8.81
C PRO A 11 -1.19 -3.70 -9.20
N VAL A 12 -0.22 -4.45 -9.73
CA VAL A 12 1.06 -3.89 -10.15
C VAL A 12 1.45 -4.43 -11.52
N ASN A 13 2.21 -3.64 -12.27
CA ASN A 13 2.72 -4.05 -13.58
C ASN A 13 4.11 -4.66 -13.50
N ASN A 14 4.89 -4.25 -12.52
CA ASN A 14 6.24 -4.76 -12.30
C ASN A 14 6.39 -5.12 -10.82
N TYR A 15 6.30 -6.41 -10.55
CA TYR A 15 6.28 -6.92 -9.20
C TYR A 15 7.51 -6.51 -8.38
N GLU A 16 8.72 -6.70 -8.94
CA GLU A 16 9.94 -6.39 -8.20
C GLU A 16 10.08 -4.89 -7.93
N ARG A 17 9.68 -4.06 -8.87
CA ARG A 17 9.69 -2.61 -8.69
C ARG A 17 8.71 -2.18 -7.60
N ALA A 18 7.50 -2.71 -7.61
CA ALA A 18 6.49 -2.39 -6.62
C ALA A 18 6.90 -2.88 -5.23
N LYS A 19 7.45 -4.09 -5.16
CA LYS A 19 7.95 -4.66 -3.92
C LYS A 19 9.00 -3.77 -3.28
N LYS A 20 9.95 -3.28 -4.06
CA LYS A 20 10.98 -2.38 -3.59
C LYS A 20 10.39 -1.03 -3.13
N PHE A 21 9.45 -0.50 -3.90
CA PHE A 21 8.81 0.78 -3.58
C PHE A 21 8.11 0.72 -2.22
N TYR A 22 7.21 -0.24 -2.04
CA TYR A 22 6.44 -0.35 -0.80
C TYR A 22 7.31 -0.76 0.39
N GLY A 23 8.28 -1.63 0.17
CA GLY A 23 9.23 -1.98 1.22
C GLY A 23 10.02 -0.79 1.71
N THR A 24 10.38 0.11 0.79
CA THR A 24 11.15 1.31 1.11
C THR A 24 10.32 2.34 1.85
N ILE A 25 9.14 2.70 1.32
CA ILE A 25 8.37 3.78 1.93
C ILE A 25 7.77 3.39 3.28
N LEU A 26 7.39 2.13 3.45
CA LEU A 26 6.77 1.65 4.70
C LEU A 26 7.77 0.99 5.65
N ASP A 27 9.03 0.86 5.23
CA ASP A 27 10.09 0.22 6.00
C ASP A 27 9.65 -1.16 6.50
N LEU A 28 9.26 -2.00 5.55
CA LEU A 28 8.82 -3.36 5.85
C LEU A 28 9.28 -4.30 4.75
N GLU A 29 9.13 -5.59 5.01
CA GLU A 29 9.49 -6.62 4.04
C GLU A 29 8.22 -7.27 3.46
N ILE A 30 8.09 -7.20 2.15
CA ILE A 30 7.01 -7.89 1.43
C ILE A 30 7.49 -9.31 1.14
N THR A 31 6.70 -10.29 1.53
CA THR A 31 7.05 -11.69 1.42
C THR A 31 6.41 -12.31 0.18
N ASP A 32 7.23 -12.91 -0.68
CA ASP A 32 6.72 -13.60 -1.85
C ASP A 32 5.86 -14.77 -1.42
N TYR A 33 4.70 -14.90 -2.06
CA TYR A 33 3.80 -16.02 -1.85
C TYR A 33 3.64 -16.78 -3.16
N HIS A 34 3.91 -18.07 -3.13
CA HIS A 34 3.80 -18.89 -4.32
C HIS A 34 2.34 -19.23 -4.62
N MET A 35 1.82 -18.64 -5.71
CA MET A 35 0.46 -18.91 -6.15
C MET A 35 0.46 -20.07 -7.13
N PRO A 36 -0.59 -20.91 -7.09
CA PRO A 36 -0.70 -22.01 -8.06
C PRO A 36 -0.82 -21.54 -9.50
N GLU A 37 -1.39 -20.36 -9.72
CA GLU A 37 -1.56 -19.80 -11.06
C GLU A 37 -0.22 -19.33 -11.60
N LYS A 38 0.16 -19.83 -12.76
CA LYS A 38 1.49 -19.66 -13.33
C LYS A 38 1.85 -18.22 -13.70
N ASN A 39 0.87 -17.38 -13.98
CA ASN A 39 1.11 -16.03 -14.46
C ASN A 39 0.82 -14.97 -13.39
N MET A 40 0.78 -15.39 -12.14
CA MET A 40 0.50 -14.49 -11.03
C MET A 40 1.72 -14.40 -10.12
N LYS A 41 2.10 -13.16 -9.79
CA LYS A 41 3.08 -12.90 -8.72
C LYS A 41 2.37 -12.22 -7.58
N TYR A 42 2.61 -12.69 -6.37
CA TYR A 42 1.87 -12.27 -5.19
C TYR A 42 2.85 -12.00 -4.05
N GLY A 43 2.79 -10.80 -3.49
CA GLY A 43 3.65 -10.43 -2.37
C GLY A 43 2.82 -9.88 -1.23
N MET A 44 3.00 -10.44 -0.03
CA MET A 44 2.16 -10.11 1.11
C MET A 44 2.84 -9.10 2.02
N PHE A 45 2.07 -8.09 2.41
CA PHE A 45 2.46 -7.15 3.46
C PHE A 45 2.40 -7.87 4.80
N PRO A 46 3.35 -7.61 5.71
CA PRO A 46 3.25 -8.17 7.06
C PRO A 46 2.09 -7.56 7.83
N TYR A 47 1.51 -8.33 8.73
CA TYR A 47 0.47 -7.83 9.62
C TYR A 47 0.42 -8.66 10.89
N ASP A 48 -0.15 -8.09 11.95
CA ASP A 48 -0.22 -8.73 13.26
C ASP A 48 -1.42 -9.65 13.33
N MET A 49 -1.19 -10.93 13.06
CA MET A 49 -2.27 -11.94 13.06
C MET A 49 -2.86 -12.17 14.44
N GLU A 50 -2.04 -12.03 15.48
CA GLU A 50 -2.49 -12.31 16.85
C GLU A 50 -3.45 -11.25 17.39
N ASN A 51 -3.29 -10.00 16.95
CA ASN A 51 -4.09 -8.88 17.41
C ASN A 51 -5.11 -8.43 16.36
N THR A 52 -5.53 -9.33 15.50
CA THR A 52 -6.53 -9.07 14.46
C THR A 52 -6.15 -7.95 13.50
N GLY A 53 -4.85 -7.85 13.19
CA GLY A 53 -4.38 -6.93 12.18
C GLY A 53 -4.93 -7.27 10.81
N VAL A 54 -4.90 -6.30 9.90
CA VAL A 54 -5.35 -6.48 8.52
C VAL A 54 -4.15 -6.47 7.60
N GLY A 55 -4.05 -7.49 6.75
CA GLY A 55 -3.00 -7.59 5.77
C GLY A 55 -3.52 -7.38 4.36
N GLY A 56 -2.62 -7.51 3.42
CA GLY A 56 -2.94 -7.39 2.01
C GLY A 56 -1.73 -7.75 1.16
N ALA A 57 -1.83 -7.49 -0.13
CA ALA A 57 -0.81 -7.92 -1.07
C ALA A 57 -0.67 -6.97 -2.24
N ILE A 58 0.51 -7.02 -2.89
CA ILE A 58 0.66 -6.53 -4.26
C ILE A 58 0.51 -7.73 -5.19
N VAL A 59 -0.15 -7.52 -6.32
CA VAL A 59 -0.52 -8.62 -7.23
C VAL A 59 -0.17 -8.24 -8.66
N GLN A 60 0.66 -9.05 -9.31
CA GLN A 60 0.91 -8.89 -10.74
C GLN A 60 0.22 -10.03 -11.48
N MET A 61 -0.78 -9.69 -12.26
CA MET A 61 -1.44 -10.65 -13.14
C MET A 61 -2.06 -9.89 -14.32
N LYS A 62 -2.24 -10.60 -15.41
CA LYS A 62 -2.65 -9.99 -16.67
C LYS A 62 -4.00 -9.27 -16.57
N GLU A 63 -4.91 -9.83 -15.79
CA GLU A 63 -6.29 -9.34 -15.68
C GLU A 63 -6.46 -8.16 -14.72
N MET A 64 -5.45 -7.86 -13.90
CA MET A 64 -5.52 -6.77 -12.92
C MET A 64 -4.55 -5.66 -13.32
N LYS A 65 -5.09 -4.48 -13.55
CA LYS A 65 -4.29 -3.34 -14.00
C LYS A 65 -4.29 -2.22 -12.96
N PRO A 66 -3.15 -1.56 -12.75
CA PRO A 66 -3.10 -0.35 -11.92
C PRO A 66 -4.02 0.73 -12.45
N SER A 67 -4.52 1.57 -11.55
CA SER A 67 -5.43 2.65 -11.90
C SER A 67 -5.39 3.76 -10.85
N THR A 68 -5.71 4.98 -11.30
CA THR A 68 -5.93 6.10 -10.37
C THR A 68 -7.41 6.23 -9.99
N ASP A 69 -8.26 5.43 -10.61
CA ASP A 69 -9.71 5.43 -10.35
C ASP A 69 -10.11 4.24 -9.49
N GLY A 70 -11.32 4.29 -8.98
CA GLY A 70 -11.85 3.22 -8.15
C GLY A 70 -11.58 3.43 -6.67
N ALA A 71 -11.55 2.34 -5.92
CA ALA A 71 -11.34 2.40 -4.48
C ALA A 71 -9.94 2.90 -4.13
N THR A 72 -9.84 3.58 -2.99
CA THR A 72 -8.55 4.05 -2.47
C THR A 72 -8.17 3.19 -1.27
N VAL A 73 -6.97 2.61 -1.32
CA VAL A 73 -6.42 1.85 -0.20
C VAL A 73 -5.60 2.78 0.67
N TYR A 74 -5.95 2.86 1.95
CA TYR A 74 -5.22 3.65 2.93
C TYR A 74 -4.30 2.71 3.71
N LEU A 75 -3.00 2.85 3.47
CA LEU A 75 -2.00 2.04 4.17
C LEU A 75 -1.66 2.68 5.51
N ASN A 76 -1.22 1.86 6.43
CA ASN A 76 -0.83 2.33 7.76
C ASN A 76 0.46 3.15 7.65
N GLY A 77 0.34 4.44 7.93
CA GLY A 77 1.47 5.38 7.89
C GLY A 77 2.29 5.44 9.17
N GLY A 78 2.02 4.56 10.12
CA GLY A 78 2.76 4.56 11.39
C GLY A 78 2.26 5.65 12.32
N ASP A 79 3.13 6.12 13.19
CA ASP A 79 2.78 7.18 14.14
C ASP A 79 2.63 8.54 13.46
N ASP A 80 3.37 8.76 12.39
CA ASP A 80 3.33 9.98 11.58
C ASP A 80 3.53 9.60 10.11
N LEU A 81 2.49 9.77 9.31
CA LEU A 81 2.53 9.35 7.90
C LEU A 81 3.60 10.10 7.09
N ASN A 82 4.08 11.25 7.57
CA ASN A 82 5.14 11.98 6.87
C ASN A 82 6.44 11.20 6.77
N VAL A 83 6.67 10.23 7.64
CA VAL A 83 7.87 9.37 7.55
C VAL A 83 7.84 8.59 6.25
N ALA A 84 6.72 7.93 5.95
CA ALA A 84 6.55 7.19 4.70
C ALA A 84 6.40 8.14 3.51
N LEU A 85 5.58 9.18 3.66
CA LEU A 85 5.31 10.12 2.58
C LEU A 85 6.58 10.79 2.08
N GLY A 86 7.51 11.11 2.98
CA GLY A 86 8.77 11.74 2.63
C GLY A 86 9.69 10.88 1.77
N LYS A 87 9.43 9.58 1.69
CA LYS A 87 10.22 8.65 0.89
C LYS A 87 9.61 8.39 -0.49
N VAL A 88 8.37 8.82 -0.73
CA VAL A 88 7.63 8.46 -1.94
C VAL A 88 8.34 8.91 -3.21
N ALA A 89 8.73 10.18 -3.27
CA ALA A 89 9.35 10.74 -4.48
C ALA A 89 10.68 10.06 -4.81
N THR A 90 11.54 9.88 -3.81
CA THR A 90 12.84 9.24 -4.00
C THR A 90 12.68 7.78 -4.40
N ALA A 91 11.64 7.12 -3.90
CA ALA A 91 11.38 5.71 -4.21
C ALA A 91 10.70 5.51 -5.57
N GLY A 92 10.34 6.60 -6.27
CA GLY A 92 9.81 6.51 -7.62
C GLY A 92 8.33 6.82 -7.78
N GLY A 93 7.67 7.24 -6.70
CA GLY A 93 6.27 7.65 -6.74
C GLY A 93 6.13 9.16 -6.80
N GLN A 94 4.90 9.63 -6.65
CA GLN A 94 4.57 11.05 -6.72
C GLN A 94 3.53 11.40 -5.67
N VAL A 95 3.85 12.34 -4.79
CA VAL A 95 2.88 12.84 -3.80
C VAL A 95 1.85 13.71 -4.52
N ILE A 96 0.57 13.40 -4.35
CA ILE A 96 -0.52 14.18 -4.96
C ILE A 96 -1.37 14.91 -3.92
N MET A 97 -1.31 14.50 -2.66
CA MET A 97 -1.97 15.19 -1.58
C MET A 97 -1.08 15.11 -0.34
N PRO A 98 -0.66 16.25 0.21
CA PRO A 98 0.18 16.24 1.41
C PRO A 98 -0.60 15.81 2.65
N LYS A 99 0.11 15.63 3.76
CA LYS A 99 -0.51 15.30 5.03
C LYS A 99 -1.62 16.29 5.33
N THR A 100 -2.82 15.79 5.52
CA THR A 100 -4.04 16.57 5.68
C THR A 100 -4.77 16.14 6.94
N ASP A 101 -5.14 17.09 7.77
CA ASP A 101 -5.87 16.87 9.02
C ASP A 101 -7.32 16.48 8.69
N ILE A 102 -7.79 15.38 9.24
CA ILE A 102 -9.19 14.95 9.12
C ILE A 102 -9.83 14.86 10.50
N ASP A 103 -9.46 15.77 11.36
CA ASP A 103 -10.01 15.96 12.72
C ASP A 103 -9.74 14.74 13.61
N GLU A 104 -10.76 14.23 14.28
CA GLU A 104 -10.61 13.12 15.23
C GLU A 104 -10.18 11.82 14.59
N ASN A 105 -10.25 11.72 13.28
CA ASN A 105 -9.83 10.50 12.57
C ASN A 105 -8.35 10.50 12.20
N GLY A 106 -7.62 11.57 12.53
CA GLY A 106 -6.17 11.64 12.30
C GLY A 106 -5.81 12.40 11.03
N PHE A 107 -4.92 11.80 10.24
CA PHE A 107 -4.34 12.45 9.06
C PHE A 107 -4.32 11.51 7.88
N ILE A 108 -4.45 12.07 6.69
CA ILE A 108 -4.36 11.31 5.44
C ILE A 108 -3.43 12.01 4.46
N ALA A 109 -2.90 11.24 3.51
CA ALA A 109 -2.14 11.75 2.37
C ALA A 109 -2.35 10.79 1.20
N GLN A 110 -2.08 11.25 -0.02
CA GLN A 110 -2.23 10.40 -1.20
C GLN A 110 -1.02 10.54 -2.11
N PHE A 111 -0.72 9.46 -2.81
CA PHE A 111 0.39 9.43 -3.76
C PHE A 111 0.06 8.52 -4.93
N ILE A 112 0.81 8.68 -6.02
CA ILE A 112 0.81 7.73 -7.12
C ILE A 112 2.02 6.85 -6.92
N ASP A 113 1.81 5.54 -6.92
CA ASP A 113 2.92 4.59 -6.74
C ASP A 113 3.71 4.40 -8.03
N THR A 114 4.71 3.53 -8.01
CA THR A 114 5.56 3.28 -9.19
C THR A 114 4.80 2.61 -10.32
N GLU A 115 3.60 2.10 -10.06
CA GLU A 115 2.81 1.32 -11.01
C GLU A 115 1.66 2.13 -11.63
N GLY A 116 1.41 3.33 -11.11
CA GLY A 116 0.33 4.18 -11.58
C GLY A 116 -0.96 4.06 -10.78
N ASN A 117 -0.90 3.47 -9.59
CA ASN A 117 -2.04 3.44 -8.69
C ASN A 117 -2.08 4.70 -7.81
N ARG A 118 -3.30 5.19 -7.56
CA ARG A 118 -3.51 6.17 -6.50
C ARG A 118 -3.73 5.40 -5.20
N VAL A 119 -2.83 5.62 -4.25
CA VAL A 119 -2.82 4.95 -2.95
C VAL A 119 -2.68 6.02 -1.86
N ALA A 120 -3.05 5.70 -0.67
CA ALA A 120 -3.07 6.67 0.42
C ALA A 120 -2.39 6.15 1.69
N LEU A 121 -2.10 7.07 2.58
CA LEU A 121 -1.55 6.79 3.91
C LEU A 121 -2.47 7.39 4.95
N HIS A 122 -2.53 6.75 6.10
CA HIS A 122 -3.27 7.22 7.26
C HIS A 122 -2.41 7.06 8.51
N SER A 123 -2.48 8.04 9.41
CA SER A 123 -1.88 7.96 10.73
C SER A 123 -2.70 8.80 11.71
N MET A 124 -2.59 8.49 13.00
CA MET A 124 -3.29 9.28 14.02
C MET A 124 -2.49 10.49 14.48
N GLY A 125 -1.17 10.45 14.31
CA GLY A 125 -0.30 11.57 14.65
C GLY A 125 0.23 12.31 13.46
#